data_2b79633f9a055dbb89136f155638a096
#
_entry.id   2b79633f9a055dbb89136f155638a096
#
_cell.length_a   1.000
_cell.length_b   1.000
_cell.length_c   1.000
_cell.angle_alpha   90.00
_cell.angle_beta   90.00
_cell.angle_gamma   90.00
#
_symmetry.space_group_name_H-M   'P 1'
#
loop_
_entity.id
_entity.type
_entity.pdbx_description
1 polymer ?
#
loop_
_entity_poly.entity_id
_entity_poly.type
_entity_poly.pdbx_seq_one_letter_code
_entity_poly.pdbx_strand_id
1 'polypeptide(L)'
;MSIPAYPLQWPDGKPRTPLYLIKRSQFRITSIDKATKALQHEIKLLGGEGLIVSTNMRVRLDGMPYSKDRPPADKGVAVYFNYEGQQMSFACDQWETMQENIYAIAKTIEALRGIERWGSGDMMRQAFTGFLQLPAPEDPFAILGLKPGAPAAVIESTFRALAKSHHPDAGGDIGQWNRLQAAKNRALELSK
;
A
#
# COMPACT_ATOMS: atom_id res chain seq x y z
N MET A 1 12.33 2.27 5.50
CA MET A 1 11.81 1.16 6.35
C MET A 1 11.49 -0.01 5.44
N SER A 2 11.83 -1.26 5.80
CA SER A 2 11.44 -2.41 5.00
C SER A 2 9.99 -2.79 5.32
N ILE A 3 9.18 -3.01 4.29
CA ILE A 3 7.80 -3.46 4.44
C ILE A 3 7.82 -4.94 4.83
N PRO A 4 7.13 -5.36 5.92
CA PRO A 4 7.10 -6.76 6.31
C PRO A 4 6.21 -7.59 5.36
N ALA A 5 6.65 -8.82 5.07
CA ALA A 5 5.84 -9.76 4.29
C ALA A 5 4.69 -10.38 5.13
N TYR A 6 4.78 -10.33 6.46
CA TYR A 6 3.76 -10.77 7.41
C TYR A 6 3.82 -9.88 8.67
N PRO A 7 2.69 -9.51 9.26
CA PRO A 7 1.33 -9.65 8.72
C PRO A 7 1.09 -8.78 7.48
N LEU A 8 -0.05 -8.98 6.81
CA LEU A 8 -0.44 -8.21 5.62
C LEU A 8 -0.32 -6.70 5.88
N GLN A 9 0.50 -6.06 5.08
CA GLN A 9 0.58 -4.61 4.99
C GLN A 9 -0.25 -4.18 3.78
N TRP A 10 -1.39 -3.54 4.03
CA TRP A 10 -2.23 -3.04 2.95
C TRP A 10 -1.78 -1.63 2.55
N PRO A 11 -1.69 -1.29 1.26
CA PRO A 11 -1.26 0.04 0.85
C PRO A 11 -2.21 1.13 1.34
N ASP A 12 -1.64 2.22 1.86
CA ASP A 12 -2.41 3.38 2.31
C ASP A 12 -3.24 3.98 1.17
N GLY A 13 -4.44 4.43 1.50
CA GLY A 13 -5.36 5.02 0.55
C GLY A 13 -6.08 4.03 -0.38
N LYS A 14 -5.71 2.74 -0.38
CA LYS A 14 -6.40 1.73 -1.18
C LYS A 14 -7.57 1.12 -0.39
N PRO A 15 -8.83 1.26 -0.86
CA PRO A 15 -9.98 0.68 -0.17
C PRO A 15 -9.93 -0.86 -0.23
N ARG A 16 -10.47 -1.52 0.81
CA ARG A 16 -10.68 -2.97 0.84
C ARG A 16 -11.97 -3.32 0.11
N THR A 17 -11.96 -4.46 -0.55
CA THR A 17 -13.15 -4.98 -1.22
C THR A 17 -14.18 -5.45 -0.17
N PRO A 18 -15.42 -4.93 -0.17
CA PRO A 18 -16.49 -5.43 0.68
C PRO A 18 -16.75 -6.92 0.44
N LEU A 19 -17.04 -7.68 1.50
CA LEU A 19 -17.21 -9.14 1.43
C LEU A 19 -18.22 -9.60 0.37
N TYR A 20 -19.31 -8.85 0.18
CA TYR A 20 -20.35 -9.16 -0.79
C TYR A 20 -19.93 -8.92 -2.25
N LEU A 21 -18.79 -8.26 -2.49
CA LEU A 21 -18.21 -8.03 -3.82
C LEU A 21 -17.06 -9.00 -4.15
N ILE A 22 -16.66 -9.85 -3.20
CA ILE A 22 -15.65 -10.89 -3.45
C ILE A 22 -16.23 -11.92 -4.41
N LYS A 23 -15.49 -12.23 -5.47
CA LYS A 23 -15.95 -13.09 -6.57
C LYS A 23 -15.05 -14.31 -6.73
N ARG A 24 -15.61 -15.38 -7.23
CA ARG A 24 -14.83 -16.48 -7.77
C ARG A 24 -14.23 -16.06 -9.10
N SER A 25 -12.93 -16.27 -9.26
CA SER A 25 -12.26 -15.93 -10.53
C SER A 25 -12.45 -17.02 -11.58
N GLN A 26 -12.15 -16.68 -12.83
CA GLN A 26 -12.04 -17.66 -13.92
C GLN A 26 -10.59 -18.15 -14.11
N PHE A 27 -9.68 -17.75 -13.21
CA PHE A 27 -8.28 -18.16 -13.27
C PHE A 27 -8.16 -19.67 -12.96
N ARG A 28 -7.43 -20.39 -13.81
CA ARG A 28 -7.12 -21.81 -13.58
C ARG A 28 -5.83 -21.98 -12.76
N ILE A 29 -5.67 -21.16 -11.71
CA ILE A 29 -4.50 -21.21 -10.83
C ILE A 29 -4.81 -22.07 -9.60
N THR A 30 -4.01 -23.08 -9.37
CA THR A 30 -4.34 -24.15 -8.39
C THR A 30 -3.50 -24.07 -7.11
N SER A 31 -2.47 -23.24 -7.06
CA SER A 31 -1.63 -23.11 -5.86
C SER A 31 -0.99 -21.74 -5.74
N ILE A 32 -0.72 -21.34 -4.49
CA ILE A 32 0.02 -20.12 -4.15
C ILE A 32 1.40 -20.13 -4.80
N ASP A 33 2.11 -21.26 -4.80
CA ASP A 33 3.45 -21.37 -5.39
C ASP A 33 3.43 -21.06 -6.91
N LYS A 34 2.45 -21.58 -7.65
CA LYS A 34 2.31 -21.25 -9.09
C LYS A 34 1.99 -19.78 -9.30
N ALA A 35 1.11 -19.20 -8.49
CA ALA A 35 0.75 -17.79 -8.58
C ALA A 35 1.94 -16.88 -8.26
N THR A 36 2.71 -17.22 -7.23
CA THR A 36 3.90 -16.48 -6.82
C THR A 36 5.00 -16.55 -7.89
N LYS A 37 5.22 -17.72 -8.49
CA LYS A 37 6.18 -17.87 -9.61
C LYS A 37 5.77 -17.04 -10.83
N ALA A 38 4.47 -17.01 -11.16
CA ALA A 38 3.97 -16.14 -12.23
C ALA A 38 4.23 -14.66 -11.91
N LEU A 39 3.94 -14.23 -10.68
CA LEU A 39 4.21 -12.87 -10.22
C LEU A 39 5.70 -12.51 -10.30
N GLN A 40 6.58 -13.38 -9.78
CA GLN A 40 8.02 -13.19 -9.85
C GLN A 40 8.53 -13.07 -11.28
N HIS A 41 7.98 -13.89 -12.19
CA HIS A 41 8.31 -13.84 -13.61
C HIS A 41 7.94 -12.50 -14.24
N GLU A 42 6.72 -12.00 -13.99
CA GLU A 42 6.27 -10.73 -14.57
C GLU A 42 7.05 -9.53 -14.01
N ILE A 43 7.37 -9.53 -12.71
CA ILE A 43 8.19 -8.46 -12.09
C ILE A 43 9.62 -8.49 -12.66
N LYS A 44 10.20 -9.68 -12.83
CA LYS A 44 11.53 -9.81 -13.46
C LYS A 44 11.53 -9.29 -14.89
N LEU A 45 10.50 -9.62 -15.68
CA LEU A 45 10.36 -9.13 -17.06
C LEU A 45 10.13 -7.62 -17.15
N LEU A 46 9.50 -7.02 -16.10
CA LEU A 46 9.34 -5.59 -15.96
C LEU A 46 10.66 -4.89 -15.60
N GLY A 47 11.65 -5.61 -15.05
CA GLY A 47 12.86 -5.03 -14.47
C GLY A 47 12.67 -4.55 -13.03
N GLY A 48 11.64 -5.03 -12.35
CA GLY A 48 11.39 -4.71 -10.94
C GLY A 48 12.31 -5.48 -9.99
N GLU A 49 12.70 -4.85 -8.90
CA GLU A 49 13.63 -5.38 -7.90
C GLU A 49 13.01 -5.35 -6.49
N GLY A 50 13.54 -6.16 -5.57
CA GLY A 50 13.15 -6.12 -4.16
C GLY A 50 11.70 -6.54 -3.90
N LEU A 51 11.20 -7.55 -4.63
CA LEU A 51 9.85 -8.07 -4.49
C LEU A 51 9.53 -8.51 -3.05
N ILE A 52 8.48 -7.94 -2.47
CA ILE A 52 7.87 -8.34 -1.20
C ILE A 52 6.41 -8.71 -1.48
N VAL A 53 6.02 -9.93 -1.08
CA VAL A 53 4.62 -10.39 -1.13
C VAL A 53 4.08 -10.40 0.29
N SER A 54 3.32 -9.37 0.64
CA SER A 54 2.74 -9.20 1.97
C SER A 54 1.36 -9.85 2.05
N THR A 55 1.21 -10.75 3.02
CA THR A 55 -0.02 -11.55 3.24
C THR A 55 -0.22 -11.86 4.71
N ASN A 56 -1.38 -12.40 5.08
CA ASN A 56 -1.62 -12.96 6.41
C ASN A 56 -1.21 -14.45 6.52
N MET A 57 -0.27 -14.90 5.68
CA MET A 57 0.36 -16.22 5.79
C MET A 57 1.80 -16.11 6.30
N ARG A 58 2.23 -17.13 7.04
CA ARG A 58 3.65 -17.25 7.43
C ARG A 58 4.52 -17.25 6.19
N VAL A 59 5.70 -16.68 6.31
CA VAL A 59 6.67 -16.58 5.21
C VAL A 59 7.79 -17.60 5.36
N ARG A 60 8.30 -18.06 4.23
CA ARG A 60 9.49 -18.90 4.12
C ARG A 60 10.74 -18.04 4.27
N LEU A 61 11.90 -18.68 4.33
CA LEU A 61 13.20 -17.99 4.38
C LEU A 61 13.46 -17.08 3.16
N ASP A 62 12.85 -17.42 2.01
CA ASP A 62 12.92 -16.60 0.79
C ASP A 62 11.87 -15.46 0.77
N GLY A 63 11.17 -15.21 1.87
CA GLY A 63 10.16 -14.17 1.98
C GLY A 63 8.81 -14.49 1.32
N MET A 64 8.65 -15.67 0.70
CA MET A 64 7.41 -16.06 0.03
C MET A 64 6.45 -16.79 0.98
N PRO A 65 5.11 -16.68 0.76
CA PRO A 65 4.13 -17.36 1.59
C PRO A 65 4.27 -18.89 1.57
N TYR A 66 4.03 -19.54 2.71
CA TYR A 66 3.94 -21.01 2.78
C TYR A 66 2.70 -21.50 2.04
N SER A 67 2.88 -22.23 0.94
CA SER A 67 1.78 -22.72 0.08
C SER A 67 0.94 -23.85 0.67
N LYS A 68 1.44 -24.53 1.71
CA LYS A 68 0.79 -25.67 2.35
C LYS A 68 0.06 -25.31 3.65
N ASP A 69 0.20 -24.08 4.13
CA ASP A 69 -0.48 -23.62 5.34
C ASP A 69 -1.98 -23.45 5.08
N ARG A 70 -2.77 -23.56 6.16
CA ARG A 70 -4.21 -23.27 6.09
C ARG A 70 -4.39 -21.80 5.70
N PRO A 71 -5.20 -21.52 4.66
CA PRO A 71 -5.45 -20.15 4.24
C PRO A 71 -6.05 -19.30 5.39
N PRO A 72 -5.57 -18.06 5.59
CA PRO A 72 -6.13 -17.16 6.59
C PRO A 72 -7.56 -16.74 6.22
N ALA A 73 -8.30 -16.16 7.15
CA ALA A 73 -9.63 -15.59 6.90
C ALA A 73 -9.54 -14.47 5.85
N ASP A 74 -8.62 -13.52 6.05
CA ASP A 74 -8.34 -12.47 5.08
C ASP A 74 -7.42 -12.98 3.97
N LYS A 75 -7.94 -13.01 2.75
CA LYS A 75 -7.26 -13.48 1.53
C LYS A 75 -6.54 -12.36 0.77
N GLY A 76 -6.55 -11.13 1.32
CA GLY A 76 -5.88 -9.99 0.73
C GLY A 76 -4.40 -10.24 0.51
N VAL A 77 -3.88 -9.66 -0.57
CA VAL A 77 -2.46 -9.70 -0.93
C VAL A 77 -2.03 -8.31 -1.32
N ALA A 78 -0.89 -7.87 -0.80
CA ALA A 78 -0.21 -6.68 -1.26
C ALA A 78 1.20 -7.04 -1.74
N VAL A 79 1.63 -6.41 -2.82
CA VAL A 79 2.92 -6.65 -3.46
C VAL A 79 3.65 -5.34 -3.57
N TYR A 80 4.90 -5.33 -3.16
CA TYR A 80 5.78 -4.17 -3.19
C TYR A 80 7.07 -4.53 -3.91
N PHE A 81 7.55 -3.63 -4.73
CA PHE A 81 8.84 -3.76 -5.42
C PHE A 81 9.33 -2.39 -5.88
N ASN A 82 10.60 -2.27 -6.23
CA ASN A 82 11.16 -1.06 -6.84
C ASN A 82 11.16 -1.20 -8.36
N TYR A 83 10.75 -0.14 -9.04
CA TYR A 83 10.80 -0.03 -10.49
C TYR A 83 11.23 1.39 -10.87
N GLU A 84 12.28 1.54 -11.69
CA GLU A 84 12.86 2.83 -12.08
C GLU A 84 13.15 3.77 -10.89
N GLY A 85 13.64 3.22 -9.78
CA GLY A 85 13.95 3.97 -8.56
C GLY A 85 12.74 4.40 -7.72
N GLN A 86 11.53 4.00 -8.12
CA GLN A 86 10.29 4.29 -7.39
C GLN A 86 9.74 3.03 -6.73
N GLN A 87 9.18 3.18 -5.53
CA GLN A 87 8.52 2.08 -4.84
C GLN A 87 7.10 1.92 -5.34
N MET A 88 6.80 0.76 -5.89
CA MET A 88 5.50 0.39 -6.44
C MET A 88 4.72 -0.45 -5.44
N SER A 89 3.40 -0.29 -5.42
CA SER A 89 2.50 -1.11 -4.61
C SER A 89 1.29 -1.57 -5.41
N PHE A 90 1.02 -2.87 -5.38
CA PHE A 90 -0.16 -3.49 -5.95
C PHE A 90 -0.88 -4.27 -4.86
N ALA A 91 -2.19 -4.17 -4.78
CA ALA A 91 -2.93 -4.98 -3.82
C ALA A 91 -4.24 -5.49 -4.43
N CYS A 92 -4.64 -6.70 -4.04
CA CYS A 92 -5.85 -7.35 -4.51
C CYS A 92 -6.47 -8.20 -3.39
N ASP A 93 -7.78 -8.05 -3.22
CA ASP A 93 -8.61 -8.84 -2.31
C ASP A 93 -9.98 -9.14 -2.91
N GLN A 94 -10.08 -9.06 -4.25
CA GLN A 94 -11.35 -9.21 -4.98
C GLN A 94 -11.77 -10.67 -5.18
N TRP A 95 -10.84 -11.62 -4.99
CA TRP A 95 -11.06 -13.03 -5.31
C TRP A 95 -11.11 -13.91 -4.07
N GLU A 96 -11.86 -15.01 -4.14
CA GLU A 96 -12.12 -15.93 -3.02
C GLU A 96 -10.87 -16.59 -2.46
N THR A 97 -9.80 -16.70 -3.25
CA THR A 97 -8.59 -17.38 -2.82
C THR A 97 -7.36 -16.48 -2.96
N MET A 98 -6.39 -16.71 -2.07
CA MET A 98 -5.14 -15.94 -2.07
C MET A 98 -4.34 -16.13 -3.37
N GLN A 99 -4.29 -17.36 -3.91
CA GLN A 99 -3.59 -17.61 -5.18
C GLN A 99 -4.22 -16.85 -6.34
N GLU A 100 -5.54 -16.66 -6.35
CA GLU A 100 -6.22 -15.86 -7.36
C GLU A 100 -5.89 -14.38 -7.21
N ASN A 101 -5.81 -13.86 -5.99
CA ASN A 101 -5.40 -12.47 -5.72
C ASN A 101 -3.94 -12.21 -6.13
N ILE A 102 -3.01 -13.13 -5.83
CA ILE A 102 -1.62 -13.05 -6.29
C ILE A 102 -1.57 -13.06 -7.83
N TYR A 103 -2.29 -14.00 -8.44
CA TYR A 103 -2.29 -14.15 -9.89
C TYR A 103 -2.93 -12.98 -10.62
N ALA A 104 -3.97 -12.37 -10.04
CA ALA A 104 -4.58 -11.15 -10.56
C ALA A 104 -3.58 -10.00 -10.62
N ILE A 105 -2.74 -9.83 -9.57
CA ILE A 105 -1.66 -8.85 -9.58
C ILE A 105 -0.64 -9.17 -10.68
N ALA A 106 -0.23 -10.44 -10.83
CA ALA A 106 0.67 -10.84 -11.91
C ALA A 106 0.11 -10.50 -13.30
N LYS A 107 -1.19 -10.77 -13.53
CA LYS A 107 -1.87 -10.42 -14.79
C LYS A 107 -2.00 -8.92 -15.01
N THR A 108 -2.17 -8.14 -13.96
CA THR A 108 -2.17 -6.67 -14.05
C THR A 108 -0.79 -6.16 -14.50
N ILE A 109 0.29 -6.70 -13.93
CA ILE A 109 1.66 -6.32 -14.32
C ILE A 109 1.96 -6.76 -15.77
N GLU A 110 1.53 -7.96 -16.17
CA GLU A 110 1.63 -8.44 -17.55
C GLU A 110 0.93 -7.49 -18.53
N ALA A 111 -0.28 -7.02 -18.19
CA ALA A 111 -1.02 -6.07 -19.00
C ALA A 111 -0.32 -4.71 -19.10
N LEU A 112 0.23 -4.20 -18.00
CA LEU A 112 1.00 -2.95 -17.98
C LEU A 112 2.24 -3.05 -18.86
N ARG A 113 2.97 -4.18 -18.81
CA ARG A 113 4.09 -4.46 -19.74
C ARG A 113 3.63 -4.56 -21.20
N GLY A 114 2.41 -5.05 -21.43
CA GLY A 114 1.79 -5.04 -22.76
C GLY A 114 1.65 -3.62 -23.30
N ILE A 115 1.20 -2.68 -22.47
CA ILE A 115 1.10 -1.26 -22.83
C ILE A 115 2.47 -0.70 -23.23
N GLU A 116 3.53 -1.06 -22.53
CA GLU A 116 4.90 -0.66 -22.88
C GLU A 116 5.32 -1.14 -24.27
N ARG A 117 5.05 -2.41 -24.58
CA ARG A 117 5.43 -3.00 -25.88
C ARG A 117 4.68 -2.44 -27.08
N TRP A 118 3.42 -2.05 -26.90
CA TRP A 118 2.52 -1.66 -28.00
C TRP A 118 2.13 -0.19 -27.94
N GLY A 119 2.32 0.47 -26.80
CA GLY A 119 2.00 1.88 -26.60
C GLY A 119 3.18 2.81 -26.77
N SER A 120 2.93 4.10 -26.72
CA SER A 120 3.98 5.09 -26.51
C SER A 120 4.48 5.01 -25.06
N GLY A 121 5.78 5.20 -24.83
CA GLY A 121 6.39 5.09 -23.50
C GLY A 121 5.73 5.96 -22.40
N ASP A 122 5.06 7.05 -22.79
CA ASP A 122 4.33 7.90 -21.85
C ASP A 122 3.07 7.22 -21.27
N MET A 123 2.40 6.34 -22.00
CA MET A 123 1.18 5.67 -21.54
C MET A 123 1.47 4.72 -20.37
N MET A 124 2.59 4.01 -20.42
CA MET A 124 2.99 3.14 -19.32
C MET A 124 3.33 3.94 -18.07
N ARG A 125 4.09 5.02 -18.20
CA ARG A 125 4.45 5.89 -17.08
C ARG A 125 3.21 6.49 -16.41
N GLN A 126 2.23 6.93 -17.17
CA GLN A 126 0.95 7.41 -16.65
C GLN A 126 0.17 6.29 -15.94
N ALA A 127 0.13 5.08 -16.49
CA ALA A 127 -0.53 3.94 -15.86
C ALA A 127 0.13 3.59 -14.52
N PHE A 128 1.47 3.59 -14.44
CA PHE A 128 2.20 3.30 -13.20
C PHE A 128 2.05 4.40 -12.14
N THR A 129 1.76 5.65 -12.49
CA THR A 129 1.54 6.72 -11.51
C THR A 129 0.45 6.37 -10.49
N GLY A 130 -0.59 5.64 -10.90
CA GLY A 130 -1.64 5.17 -10.01
C GLY A 130 -1.23 4.03 -9.06
N PHE A 131 -0.05 3.43 -9.26
CA PHE A 131 0.48 2.32 -8.44
C PHE A 131 1.69 2.72 -7.61
N LEU A 132 2.11 3.99 -7.66
CA LEU A 132 3.13 4.49 -6.74
C LEU A 132 2.66 4.28 -5.31
N GLN A 133 3.55 3.76 -4.48
CA GLN A 133 3.26 3.70 -3.06
C GLN A 133 3.20 5.12 -2.52
N LEU A 134 2.06 5.48 -1.94
CA LEU A 134 1.97 6.72 -1.18
C LEU A 134 2.95 6.64 0.00
N PRO A 135 3.68 7.73 0.30
CA PRO A 135 4.47 7.80 1.52
C PRO A 135 3.58 7.41 2.71
N ALA A 136 4.13 6.61 3.63
CA ALA A 136 3.41 6.28 4.86
C ALA A 136 2.91 7.59 5.48
N PRO A 137 1.63 7.66 5.92
CA PRO A 137 1.13 8.84 6.59
C PRO A 137 2.06 9.17 7.75
N GLU A 138 2.54 10.41 7.78
CA GLU A 138 3.37 10.86 8.87
C GLU A 138 2.58 10.74 10.18
N ASP A 139 3.25 10.30 11.24
CA ASP A 139 2.63 10.23 12.56
C ASP A 139 2.04 11.61 12.94
N PRO A 140 0.72 11.75 13.05
CA PRO A 140 0.07 13.02 13.32
C PRO A 140 0.47 13.60 14.69
N PHE A 141 0.81 12.75 15.65
CA PHE A 141 1.31 13.19 16.95
C PHE A 141 2.72 13.76 16.84
N ALA A 142 3.60 13.13 16.05
CA ALA A 142 4.95 13.63 15.81
C ALA A 142 4.95 15.00 15.10
N ILE A 143 4.05 15.20 14.12
CA ILE A 143 3.88 16.52 13.44
C ILE A 143 3.50 17.60 14.43
N LEU A 144 2.65 17.27 15.41
CA LEU A 144 2.24 18.19 16.47
C LEU A 144 3.24 18.30 17.62
N GLY A 145 4.36 17.52 17.60
CA GLY A 145 5.30 17.43 18.71
C GLY A 145 4.75 16.75 19.95
N LEU A 146 3.77 15.86 19.79
CA LEU A 146 3.10 15.13 20.86
C LEU A 146 3.51 13.65 20.88
N LYS A 147 3.30 12.99 22.02
CA LYS A 147 3.42 11.53 22.11
C LYS A 147 2.14 10.87 21.59
N PRO A 148 2.22 9.67 20.96
CA PRO A 148 1.05 8.90 20.55
C PRO A 148 0.05 8.71 21.69
N GLY A 149 -1.24 8.88 21.41
CA GLY A 149 -2.30 8.76 22.42
C GLY A 149 -2.51 10.00 23.30
N ALA A 150 -1.96 11.16 22.92
CA ALA A 150 -2.24 12.41 23.61
C ALA A 150 -3.76 12.72 23.67
N PRO A 151 -4.30 13.19 24.82
CA PRO A 151 -5.72 13.53 24.96
C PRO A 151 -6.13 14.66 23.98
N ALA A 152 -7.40 14.66 23.55
CA ALA A 152 -7.95 15.64 22.61
C ALA A 152 -7.71 17.10 23.05
N ALA A 153 -7.84 17.38 24.34
CA ALA A 153 -7.57 18.73 24.88
C ALA A 153 -6.12 19.20 24.68
N VAL A 154 -5.16 18.26 24.79
CA VAL A 154 -3.72 18.53 24.55
C VAL A 154 -3.46 18.77 23.06
N ILE A 155 -4.08 17.94 22.20
CA ILE A 155 -4.00 18.09 20.73
C ILE A 155 -4.48 19.48 20.31
N GLU A 156 -5.64 19.91 20.79
CA GLU A 156 -6.20 21.21 20.45
C GLU A 156 -5.40 22.38 20.99
N SER A 157 -4.89 22.30 22.22
CA SER A 157 -4.08 23.37 22.81
C SER A 157 -2.75 23.53 22.08
N THR A 158 -2.09 22.41 21.73
CA THR A 158 -0.83 22.41 20.96
C THR A 158 -1.06 22.94 19.56
N PHE A 159 -2.12 22.48 18.88
CA PHE A 159 -2.45 23.02 17.57
C PHE A 159 -2.68 24.54 17.59
N ARG A 160 -3.40 25.07 18.59
CA ARG A 160 -3.61 26.52 18.74
C ARG A 160 -2.29 27.30 18.94
N ALA A 161 -1.34 26.71 19.67
CA ALA A 161 -0.03 27.30 19.84
C ALA A 161 0.77 27.35 18.51
N LEU A 162 0.80 26.24 17.76
CA LEU A 162 1.47 26.13 16.48
C LEU A 162 0.79 26.99 15.39
N ALA A 163 -0.54 27.10 15.43
CA ALA A 163 -1.31 27.91 14.50
C ALA A 163 -0.90 29.40 14.51
N LYS A 164 -0.49 29.95 15.65
CA LYS A 164 -0.04 31.35 15.76
C LYS A 164 1.21 31.64 14.93
N SER A 165 2.11 30.67 14.79
CA SER A 165 3.36 30.82 14.06
C SER A 165 3.32 30.36 12.61
N HIS A 166 2.40 29.42 12.29
CA HIS A 166 2.33 28.80 10.97
C HIS A 166 1.10 29.20 10.15
N HIS A 167 0.24 30.09 10.67
CA HIS A 167 -0.92 30.56 9.92
C HIS A 167 -0.50 31.39 8.71
N PRO A 168 -1.11 31.23 7.54
CA PRO A 168 -0.78 32.00 6.33
C PRO A 168 -0.87 33.53 6.56
N ASP A 169 -1.86 33.99 7.34
CA ASP A 169 -2.02 35.43 7.67
C ASP A 169 -0.89 35.97 8.56
N ALA A 170 -0.17 35.06 9.24
CA ALA A 170 1.02 35.45 10.03
C ALA A 170 2.33 35.24 9.25
N GLY A 171 2.25 35.00 7.93
CA GLY A 171 3.42 34.75 7.07
C GLY A 171 3.90 33.31 7.07
N GLY A 172 3.09 32.37 7.57
CA GLY A 172 3.39 30.93 7.56
C GLY A 172 3.25 30.33 6.15
N ASP A 173 3.95 29.21 5.91
CA ASP A 173 3.88 28.45 4.67
C ASP A 173 2.55 27.66 4.57
N ILE A 174 1.85 27.79 3.44
CA ILE A 174 0.56 27.13 3.19
C ILE A 174 0.68 25.59 3.27
N GLY A 175 1.79 25.01 2.81
CA GLY A 175 2.01 23.58 2.85
C GLY A 175 2.14 23.07 4.29
N GLN A 176 2.91 23.78 5.13
CA GLN A 176 3.04 23.49 6.56
C GLN A 176 1.71 23.68 7.30
N TRP A 177 0.96 24.70 6.97
CA TRP A 177 -0.36 24.94 7.54
C TRP A 177 -1.33 23.79 7.25
N ASN A 178 -1.44 23.37 5.98
CA ASN A 178 -2.30 22.23 5.59
C ASN A 178 -1.88 20.94 6.27
N ARG A 179 -0.56 20.69 6.40
CA ARG A 179 0.00 19.53 7.10
C ARG A 179 -0.36 19.52 8.58
N LEU A 180 -0.29 20.68 9.26
CA LEU A 180 -0.69 20.81 10.67
C LEU A 180 -2.19 20.59 10.88
N GLN A 181 -3.04 21.10 9.99
CA GLN A 181 -4.49 20.88 10.04
C GLN A 181 -4.84 19.39 9.85
N ALA A 182 -4.24 18.73 8.86
CA ALA A 182 -4.44 17.31 8.61
C ALA A 182 -3.99 16.47 9.82
N ALA A 183 -2.83 16.79 10.40
CA ALA A 183 -2.32 16.12 11.58
C ALA A 183 -3.24 16.26 12.79
N LYS A 184 -3.77 17.46 13.05
CA LYS A 184 -4.74 17.69 14.13
C LYS A 184 -5.97 16.80 13.95
N ASN A 185 -6.59 16.83 12.77
CA ASN A 185 -7.80 16.06 12.49
C ASN A 185 -7.57 14.57 12.69
N ARG A 186 -6.46 14.04 12.16
CA ARG A 186 -6.10 12.63 12.29
C ARG A 186 -5.77 12.23 13.73
N ALA A 187 -5.06 13.08 14.48
CA ALA A 187 -4.75 12.82 15.89
C ALA A 187 -6.04 12.77 16.75
N LEU A 188 -7.01 13.66 16.49
CA LEU A 188 -8.31 13.64 17.17
C LEU A 188 -9.14 12.39 16.86
N GLU A 189 -9.06 11.85 15.65
CA GLU A 189 -9.69 10.57 15.31
C GLU A 189 -9.08 9.40 16.07
N LEU A 190 -7.74 9.39 16.21
CA LEU A 190 -7.00 8.32 16.89
C LEU A 190 -7.07 8.42 18.44
N SER A 191 -7.53 9.55 18.98
CA SER A 191 -7.69 9.77 20.42
C SER A 191 -9.08 9.44 20.97
N LYS A 192 -10.00 8.97 20.11
CA LYS A 192 -11.35 8.50 20.47
C LYS A 192 -11.34 7.04 20.88
#